data_abac73160b7fa036dce60926230a48fb
#
_entry.id   abac73160b7fa036dce60926230a48fb
#
_cell.length_a   1.000
_cell.length_b   1.000
_cell.length_c   1.000
_cell.angle_alpha   90.00
_cell.angle_beta   90.00
_cell.angle_gamma   90.00
#
_symmetry.space_group_name_H-M   'P 1'
#
loop_
_entity.id
_entity.type
_entity.pdbx_description
1 polymer ?
#
loop_
_entity_poly.entity_id
_entity_poly.type
_entity_poly.pdbx_seq_one_letter_code
_entity_poly.pdbx_strand_id
1 'polypeptide(L)'
;VVETRPLIPPSKLHNDIPLDYTSAETVSNTRRSIQNILHNNDPRILVIVGPCSIHDIEAAKDYSEYIQEFRKIYKDKLEIVMRVYFEKPRTTIGWKGLINDPHLDGSYDINTGLRRARNLLSYLATRGIPSATELLDPIVPQYIADLISWTAIGARTTESQTHREMASGLSMPIGFKNGTDGSFSTAINAMQSASKSHH
;
A
#
# COMPACT_ATOMS: atom_id res chain seq x y z
N VAL A 1 -17.54 -4.69 -22.83
CA VAL A 1 -16.40 -5.58 -22.47
C VAL A 1 -15.73 -5.98 -23.77
N VAL A 2 -14.45 -5.66 -23.90
CA VAL A 2 -13.69 -6.00 -25.13
C VAL A 2 -13.07 -7.39 -25.00
N GLU A 3 -12.56 -7.71 -23.79
CA GLU A 3 -11.90 -8.98 -23.49
C GLU A 3 -12.03 -9.32 -22.01
N THR A 4 -12.00 -10.61 -21.69
CA THR A 4 -11.91 -11.13 -20.31
C THR A 4 -10.68 -12.02 -20.22
N ARG A 5 -9.77 -11.72 -19.29
CA ARG A 5 -8.57 -12.52 -19.03
C ARG A 5 -8.57 -13.03 -17.59
N PRO A 6 -8.18 -14.28 -17.35
CA PRO A 6 -8.07 -14.78 -15.98
C PRO A 6 -6.90 -14.10 -15.25
N LEU A 7 -7.12 -13.75 -13.99
CA LEU A 7 -6.05 -13.31 -13.12
C LEU A 7 -5.29 -14.53 -12.56
N ILE A 8 -3.98 -14.36 -12.36
CA ILE A 8 -3.18 -15.33 -11.63
C ILE A 8 -3.76 -15.49 -10.22
N PRO A 9 -3.95 -16.71 -9.70
CA PRO A 9 -4.39 -16.89 -8.31
C PRO A 9 -3.40 -16.28 -7.31
N PRO A 10 -3.87 -15.62 -6.23
CA PRO A 10 -2.98 -15.06 -5.20
C PRO A 10 -1.98 -16.08 -4.64
N SER A 11 -2.43 -17.31 -4.36
CA SER A 11 -1.58 -18.41 -3.89
C SER A 11 -0.42 -18.72 -4.83
N LYS A 12 -0.65 -18.68 -6.15
CA LYS A 12 0.42 -18.89 -7.13
C LYS A 12 1.44 -17.75 -7.09
N LEU A 13 0.98 -16.50 -7.02
CA LEU A 13 1.89 -15.36 -6.95
C LEU A 13 2.70 -15.36 -5.66
N HIS A 14 2.11 -15.75 -4.54
CA HIS A 14 2.81 -15.91 -3.26
C HIS A 14 3.85 -17.04 -3.31
N ASN A 15 3.58 -18.14 -4.00
CA ASN A 15 4.56 -19.21 -4.18
C ASN A 15 5.72 -18.79 -5.10
N ASP A 16 5.43 -18.02 -6.16
CA ASP A 16 6.43 -17.52 -7.10
C ASP A 16 7.34 -16.44 -6.46
N ILE A 17 6.78 -15.61 -5.57
CA ILE A 17 7.45 -14.50 -4.88
C ILE A 17 7.06 -14.58 -3.39
N PRO A 18 7.70 -15.47 -2.62
CA PRO A 18 7.34 -15.70 -1.22
C PRO A 18 7.73 -14.52 -0.32
N LEU A 19 7.02 -14.42 0.80
CA LEU A 19 7.42 -13.58 1.92
C LEU A 19 8.57 -14.28 2.66
N ASP A 20 9.80 -13.78 2.53
CA ASP A 20 10.94 -14.30 3.27
C ASP A 20 10.97 -13.79 4.73
N TYR A 21 11.84 -14.38 5.56
CA TYR A 21 11.94 -14.03 6.97
C TYR A 21 12.28 -12.55 7.20
N THR A 22 13.25 -12.01 6.48
CA THR A 22 13.70 -10.60 6.60
C THR A 22 12.58 -9.64 6.22
N SER A 23 11.86 -9.92 5.14
CA SER A 23 10.70 -9.15 4.72
C SER A 23 9.59 -9.18 5.77
N ALA A 24 9.31 -10.36 6.33
CA ALA A 24 8.31 -10.52 7.40
C ALA A 24 8.68 -9.71 8.66
N GLU A 25 9.95 -9.72 9.07
CA GLU A 25 10.44 -8.90 10.18
C GLU A 25 10.27 -7.40 9.89
N THR A 26 10.70 -6.94 8.72
CA THR A 26 10.56 -5.52 8.31
C THR A 26 9.10 -5.07 8.40
N VAL A 27 8.19 -5.85 7.84
CA VAL A 27 6.76 -5.51 7.83
C VAL A 27 6.18 -5.54 9.25
N SER A 28 6.38 -6.62 10.00
CA SER A 28 5.77 -6.79 11.33
C SER A 28 6.30 -5.79 12.36
N ASN A 29 7.61 -5.53 12.36
CA ASN A 29 8.23 -4.55 13.25
C ASN A 29 7.74 -3.13 12.93
N THR A 30 7.63 -2.78 11.65
CA THR A 30 7.12 -1.46 11.26
C THR A 30 5.64 -1.30 11.61
N ARG A 31 4.80 -2.32 11.40
CA ARG A 31 3.38 -2.28 11.82
C ARG A 31 3.25 -2.02 13.32
N ARG A 32 4.05 -2.72 14.13
CA ARG A 32 4.09 -2.51 15.60
C ARG A 32 4.59 -1.11 15.95
N SER A 33 5.64 -0.64 15.28
CA SER A 33 6.17 0.72 15.47
C SER A 33 5.11 1.78 15.18
N ILE A 34 4.40 1.67 14.07
CA ILE A 34 3.32 2.60 13.70
C ILE A 34 2.20 2.56 14.75
N GLN A 35 1.78 1.37 15.20
CA GLN A 35 0.77 1.23 16.25
C GLN A 35 1.21 1.94 17.55
N ASN A 36 2.46 1.75 17.96
CA ASN A 36 2.99 2.40 19.15
C ASN A 36 3.01 3.94 19.01
N ILE A 37 3.40 4.46 17.86
CA ILE A 37 3.36 5.90 17.57
C ILE A 37 1.92 6.43 17.67
N LEU A 38 0.97 5.76 17.04
CA LEU A 38 -0.44 6.18 17.04
C LEU A 38 -1.08 6.12 18.43
N HIS A 39 -0.58 5.27 19.33
CA HIS A 39 -1.04 5.17 20.72
C HIS A 39 -0.18 5.99 21.72
N ASN A 40 0.73 6.84 21.23
CA ASN A 40 1.65 7.65 22.04
C ASN A 40 2.60 6.82 22.95
N ASN A 41 2.88 5.58 22.59
CA ASN A 41 3.86 4.71 23.26
C ASN A 41 5.26 4.82 22.64
N ASP A 42 5.40 5.49 21.52
CA ASP A 42 6.64 5.77 20.81
C ASP A 42 6.64 7.27 20.43
N PRO A 43 7.62 8.07 20.88
CA PRO A 43 7.63 9.51 20.64
C PRO A 43 8.04 9.91 19.22
N ARG A 44 8.43 8.96 18.37
CA ARG A 44 8.80 9.25 16.99
C ARG A 44 7.60 9.75 16.18
N ILE A 45 7.91 10.41 15.09
CA ILE A 45 6.91 10.87 14.12
C ILE A 45 6.85 9.86 12.96
N LEU A 46 5.65 9.41 12.61
CA LEU A 46 5.43 8.61 11.40
C LEU A 46 5.50 9.52 10.17
N VAL A 47 6.39 9.17 9.23
CA VAL A 47 6.56 9.88 7.97
C VAL A 47 6.34 8.91 6.81
N ILE A 48 5.29 9.14 6.01
CA ILE A 48 5.00 8.37 4.79
C ILE A 48 5.36 9.25 3.60
N VAL A 49 6.46 8.93 2.92
CA VAL A 49 7.05 9.77 1.89
C VAL A 49 7.49 8.96 0.67
N GLY A 50 7.34 9.54 -0.51
CA GLY A 50 7.72 8.92 -1.77
C GLY A 50 7.02 9.53 -2.97
N PRO A 51 7.22 8.95 -4.17
CA PRO A 51 6.61 9.45 -5.39
C PRO A 51 5.07 9.37 -5.34
N CYS A 52 4.41 10.15 -6.17
CA CYS A 52 2.95 10.16 -6.26
C CYS A 52 2.39 8.77 -6.65
N SER A 53 3.05 8.10 -7.56
CA SER A 53 2.78 6.69 -7.93
C SER A 53 4.03 6.07 -8.56
N ILE A 54 4.13 4.76 -8.45
CA ILE A 54 5.19 3.98 -9.10
C ILE A 54 4.77 3.71 -10.54
N HIS A 55 5.59 4.14 -11.50
CA HIS A 55 5.47 3.83 -12.91
C HIS A 55 6.76 3.23 -13.46
N ASP A 56 7.90 3.53 -12.82
CA ASP A 56 9.23 3.04 -13.12
C ASP A 56 9.80 2.33 -11.88
N ILE A 57 10.11 1.05 -12.03
CA ILE A 57 10.60 0.19 -10.94
C ILE A 57 12.05 0.56 -10.58
N GLU A 58 12.90 0.88 -11.56
CA GLU A 58 14.30 1.21 -11.28
C GLU A 58 14.41 2.58 -10.59
N ALA A 59 13.65 3.57 -11.04
CA ALA A 59 13.57 4.85 -10.34
C ALA A 59 13.05 4.71 -8.90
N ALA A 60 12.12 3.77 -8.65
CA ALA A 60 11.64 3.47 -7.30
C ALA A 60 12.73 2.82 -6.43
N LYS A 61 13.56 1.94 -7.00
CA LYS A 61 14.71 1.35 -6.31
C LYS A 61 15.76 2.40 -5.98
N ASP A 62 16.12 3.25 -6.92
CA ASP A 62 17.08 4.35 -6.71
C ASP A 62 16.58 5.28 -5.58
N TYR A 63 15.29 5.65 -5.61
CA TYR A 63 14.68 6.45 -4.54
C TYR A 63 14.74 5.75 -3.18
N SER A 64 14.61 4.42 -3.16
CA SER A 64 14.63 3.64 -1.93
C SER A 64 15.99 3.68 -1.21
N GLU A 65 17.09 3.91 -1.91
CA GLU A 65 18.42 4.06 -1.31
C GLU A 65 18.49 5.31 -0.43
N TYR A 66 17.92 6.44 -0.87
CA TYR A 66 17.78 7.64 -0.02
C TYR A 66 16.91 7.39 1.20
N ILE A 67 15.80 6.66 1.02
CA ILE A 67 14.93 6.29 2.15
C ILE A 67 15.68 5.44 3.16
N GLN A 68 16.48 4.48 2.71
CA GLN A 68 17.28 3.62 3.60
C GLN A 68 18.31 4.45 4.40
N GLU A 69 18.95 5.41 3.75
CA GLU A 69 19.91 6.31 4.40
C GLU A 69 19.21 7.19 5.45
N PHE A 70 18.12 7.85 5.10
CA PHE A 70 17.36 8.69 6.04
C PHE A 70 16.78 7.90 7.20
N ARG A 71 16.33 6.66 6.99
CA ARG A 71 15.90 5.76 8.06
C ARG A 71 17.03 5.51 9.08
N LYS A 72 18.26 5.35 8.63
CA LYS A 72 19.44 5.19 9.52
C LYS A 72 19.76 6.47 10.28
N ILE A 73 19.77 7.61 9.60
CA ILE A 73 20.12 8.93 10.20
C ILE A 73 19.08 9.35 11.24
N TYR A 74 17.78 9.18 10.95
CA TYR A 74 16.69 9.71 11.77
C TYR A 74 15.96 8.65 12.59
N LYS A 75 16.53 7.45 12.77
CA LYS A 75 15.88 6.28 13.42
C LYS A 75 15.27 6.57 14.80
N ASP A 76 15.87 7.50 15.55
CA ASP A 76 15.45 7.84 16.92
C ASP A 76 14.37 8.93 16.95
N LYS A 77 14.05 9.55 15.82
CA LYS A 77 13.08 10.65 15.71
C LYS A 77 11.93 10.35 14.77
N LEU A 78 12.21 9.59 13.72
CA LEU A 78 11.25 9.34 12.64
C LEU A 78 11.09 7.83 12.38
N GLU A 79 9.86 7.39 12.18
CA GLU A 79 9.56 6.14 11.52
C GLU A 79 9.20 6.46 10.07
N ILE A 80 10.16 6.26 9.16
CA ILE A 80 9.99 6.59 7.74
C ILE A 80 9.52 5.36 7.00
N VAL A 81 8.38 5.47 6.31
CA VAL A 81 7.78 4.43 5.48
C VAL A 81 7.75 4.93 4.04
N MET A 82 8.25 4.13 3.10
CA MET A 82 8.26 4.51 1.69
C MET A 82 6.87 4.40 1.09
N ARG A 83 6.41 5.48 0.46
CA ARG A 83 5.16 5.50 -0.30
C ARG A 83 5.37 4.79 -1.64
N VAL A 84 4.63 3.71 -1.88
CA VAL A 84 4.64 2.91 -3.12
C VAL A 84 3.21 2.68 -3.60
N TYR A 85 2.64 3.68 -4.26
CA TYR A 85 1.28 3.61 -4.78
C TYR A 85 1.27 3.04 -6.18
N PHE A 86 0.58 1.93 -6.37
CA PHE A 86 0.53 1.19 -7.64
C PHE A 86 -0.75 1.42 -8.44
N GLU A 87 -1.79 1.94 -7.79
CA GLU A 87 -3.10 2.19 -8.37
C GLU A 87 -3.40 3.67 -8.39
N LYS A 88 -4.13 4.12 -9.41
CA LYS A 88 -4.56 5.53 -9.56
C LYS A 88 -6.07 5.60 -9.68
N PRO A 89 -6.76 6.25 -8.73
CA PRO A 89 -8.20 6.47 -8.84
C PRO A 89 -8.51 7.41 -10.00
N ARG A 90 -9.11 6.89 -11.04
CA ARG A 90 -9.55 7.66 -12.22
C ARG A 90 -11.06 7.63 -12.33
N THR A 91 -11.68 8.79 -12.24
CA THR A 91 -13.13 8.95 -12.43
C THR A 91 -13.49 9.21 -13.89
N THR A 92 -12.49 9.51 -14.73
CA THR A 92 -12.60 9.70 -16.17
C THR A 92 -11.53 8.89 -16.90
N ILE A 93 -10.89 9.46 -17.92
CA ILE A 93 -9.83 8.83 -18.70
C ILE A 93 -8.47 9.03 -18.00
N GLY A 94 -7.56 8.09 -18.14
CA GLY A 94 -6.18 8.20 -17.67
C GLY A 94 -5.58 6.86 -17.25
N TRP A 95 -4.27 6.84 -17.12
CA TRP A 95 -3.54 5.67 -16.66
C TRP A 95 -3.98 5.25 -15.25
N LYS A 96 -4.31 3.98 -15.08
CA LYS A 96 -4.89 3.42 -13.85
C LYS A 96 -3.85 2.92 -12.84
N GLY A 97 -2.57 3.07 -13.14
CA GLY A 97 -1.47 2.63 -12.27
C GLY A 97 -0.74 1.41 -12.77
N LEU A 98 0.39 1.10 -12.14
CA LEU A 98 1.31 0.04 -12.53
C LEU A 98 0.64 -1.35 -12.54
N ILE A 99 -0.23 -1.63 -11.58
CA ILE A 99 -0.92 -2.93 -11.52
C ILE A 99 -1.85 -3.09 -12.71
N ASN A 100 -2.59 -2.06 -13.06
CA ASN A 100 -3.61 -2.14 -14.10
C ASN A 100 -3.04 -2.04 -15.52
N ASP A 101 -1.96 -1.24 -15.71
CA ASP A 101 -1.36 -1.03 -17.03
C ASP A 101 0.17 -0.81 -16.88
N PRO A 102 0.91 -1.93 -16.68
CA PRO A 102 2.34 -1.89 -16.37
C PRO A 102 3.24 -1.43 -17.51
N HIS A 103 2.73 -1.42 -18.73
CA HIS A 103 3.45 -1.05 -19.94
C HIS A 103 3.14 0.39 -20.40
N LEU A 104 2.15 1.06 -19.80
CA LEU A 104 1.64 2.39 -20.17
C LEU A 104 1.15 2.45 -21.64
N ASP A 105 0.68 1.33 -22.17
CA ASP A 105 0.27 1.18 -23.58
C ASP A 105 -1.21 0.80 -23.75
N GLY A 106 -1.95 0.72 -22.64
CA GLY A 106 -3.36 0.32 -22.64
C GLY A 106 -3.60 -1.16 -22.87
N SER A 107 -2.57 -2.01 -22.75
CA SER A 107 -2.70 -3.47 -22.86
C SER A 107 -3.40 -4.11 -21.66
N TYR A 108 -3.43 -3.42 -20.52
CA TYR A 108 -4.04 -3.88 -19.25
C TYR A 108 -3.55 -5.26 -18.81
N ASP A 109 -2.24 -5.53 -18.96
CA ASP A 109 -1.61 -6.78 -18.49
C ASP A 109 -1.48 -6.79 -16.95
N ILE A 110 -2.62 -6.98 -16.27
CA ILE A 110 -2.72 -6.95 -14.81
C ILE A 110 -1.85 -8.03 -14.17
N ASN A 111 -1.70 -9.20 -14.78
CA ASN A 111 -0.86 -10.27 -14.23
C ASN A 111 0.61 -9.84 -14.14
N THR A 112 1.13 -9.18 -15.15
CA THR A 112 2.47 -8.56 -15.12
C THR A 112 2.54 -7.42 -14.10
N GLY A 113 1.50 -6.59 -14.02
CA GLY A 113 1.42 -5.50 -13.06
C GLY A 113 1.48 -5.98 -11.61
N LEU A 114 0.70 -6.99 -11.24
CA LEU A 114 0.71 -7.62 -9.91
C LEU A 114 2.08 -8.21 -9.58
N ARG A 115 2.70 -8.87 -10.53
CA ARG A 115 4.04 -9.46 -10.38
C ARG A 115 5.11 -8.40 -10.18
N ARG A 116 5.08 -7.30 -10.96
CA ARG A 116 6.00 -6.15 -10.79
C ARG A 116 5.83 -5.47 -9.43
N ALA A 117 4.58 -5.24 -9.01
CA ALA A 117 4.29 -4.63 -7.72
C ALA A 117 4.82 -5.48 -6.55
N ARG A 118 4.52 -6.80 -6.54
CA ARG A 118 4.98 -7.69 -5.49
C ARG A 118 6.50 -7.85 -5.46
N ASN A 119 7.15 -7.93 -6.62
CA ASN A 119 8.62 -7.97 -6.71
C ASN A 119 9.28 -6.72 -6.11
N LEU A 120 8.76 -5.52 -6.41
CA LEU A 120 9.27 -4.29 -5.81
C LEU A 120 9.08 -4.28 -4.29
N LEU A 121 7.91 -4.68 -3.80
CA LEU A 121 7.63 -4.73 -2.36
C LEU A 121 8.56 -5.71 -1.63
N SER A 122 8.79 -6.90 -2.21
CA SER A 122 9.74 -7.88 -1.68
C SER A 122 11.15 -7.32 -1.67
N TYR A 123 11.60 -6.69 -2.76
CA TYR A 123 12.90 -6.03 -2.86
C TYR A 123 13.10 -4.98 -1.75
N LEU A 124 12.10 -4.14 -1.50
CA LEU A 124 12.16 -3.10 -0.46
C LEU A 124 12.20 -3.72 0.94
N ALA A 125 11.29 -4.66 1.22
CA ALA A 125 11.16 -5.28 2.52
C ALA A 125 12.41 -6.06 2.93
N THR A 126 13.03 -6.81 2.01
CA THR A 126 14.30 -7.53 2.25
C THR A 126 15.44 -6.57 2.61
N ARG A 127 15.40 -5.31 2.18
CA ARG A 127 16.37 -4.26 2.52
C ARG A 127 16.02 -3.46 3.76
N GLY A 128 14.99 -3.85 4.51
CA GLY A 128 14.55 -3.14 5.71
C GLY A 128 13.79 -1.84 5.41
N ILE A 129 13.27 -1.69 4.19
CA ILE A 129 12.50 -0.51 3.77
C ILE A 129 11.01 -0.87 3.78
N PRO A 130 10.25 -0.41 4.79
CA PRO A 130 8.82 -0.68 4.87
C PRO A 130 8.05 0.14 3.84
N SER A 131 6.96 -0.43 3.35
CA SER A 131 6.16 0.14 2.28
C SER A 131 4.77 0.53 2.73
N ALA A 132 4.30 1.67 2.22
CA ALA A 132 2.94 2.17 2.36
C ALA A 132 2.27 2.29 0.99
N THR A 133 1.03 1.83 0.86
CA THR A 133 0.28 1.95 -0.40
C THR A 133 -1.13 2.50 -0.20
N GLU A 134 -1.80 2.85 -1.27
CA GLU A 134 -3.24 3.09 -1.28
C GLU A 134 -3.91 1.86 -1.89
N LEU A 135 -4.89 1.28 -1.20
CA LEU A 135 -5.67 0.18 -1.72
C LEU A 135 -6.94 0.74 -2.36
N LEU A 136 -7.06 0.52 -3.66
CA LEU A 136 -8.19 1.00 -4.46
C LEU A 136 -9.10 -0.16 -4.88
N ASP A 137 -8.53 -1.20 -5.47
CA ASP A 137 -9.27 -2.40 -5.85
C ASP A 137 -9.32 -3.38 -4.67
N PRO A 138 -10.51 -3.87 -4.25
CA PRO A 138 -10.64 -4.80 -3.13
C PRO A 138 -9.95 -6.16 -3.31
N ILE A 139 -9.57 -6.52 -4.53
CA ILE A 139 -8.88 -7.79 -4.83
C ILE A 139 -7.37 -7.66 -4.62
N VAL A 140 -6.78 -6.50 -4.89
CA VAL A 140 -5.33 -6.26 -4.82
C VAL A 140 -4.71 -6.61 -3.46
N PRO A 141 -5.35 -6.39 -2.30
CA PRO A 141 -4.81 -6.81 -1.01
C PRO A 141 -4.41 -8.29 -0.95
N GLN A 142 -5.15 -9.17 -1.60
CA GLN A 142 -4.87 -10.61 -1.60
C GLN A 142 -3.50 -10.96 -2.21
N TYR A 143 -2.92 -10.06 -3.00
CA TYR A 143 -1.64 -10.26 -3.69
C TYR A 143 -0.46 -9.60 -2.98
N ILE A 144 -0.70 -8.52 -2.19
CA ILE A 144 0.40 -7.69 -1.69
C ILE A 144 0.31 -7.32 -0.21
N ALA A 145 -0.82 -7.55 0.47
CA ALA A 145 -1.03 -7.05 1.84
C ALA A 145 0.00 -7.57 2.86
N ASP A 146 0.55 -8.77 2.65
CA ASP A 146 1.59 -9.36 3.50
C ASP A 146 2.93 -8.58 3.47
N LEU A 147 3.17 -7.79 2.42
CA LEU A 147 4.37 -6.95 2.23
C LEU A 147 4.13 -5.46 2.54
N ILE A 148 2.94 -5.08 3.00
CA ILE A 148 2.57 -3.69 3.27
C ILE A 148 2.57 -3.42 4.78
N SER A 149 3.22 -2.32 5.19
CA SER A 149 3.31 -1.91 6.60
C SER A 149 2.22 -0.90 6.98
N TRP A 150 1.73 -0.11 6.04
CA TRP A 150 0.66 0.87 6.22
C TRP A 150 -0.13 1.05 4.92
N THR A 151 -1.43 1.31 5.01
CA THR A 151 -2.23 1.61 3.83
C THR A 151 -3.14 2.82 4.00
N ALA A 152 -3.47 3.46 2.88
CA ALA A 152 -4.49 4.50 2.81
C ALA A 152 -5.75 3.98 2.12
N ILE A 153 -6.90 4.46 2.58
CA ILE A 153 -8.14 4.48 1.81
C ILE A 153 -8.32 5.89 1.26
N GLY A 154 -8.45 6.01 -0.05
CA GLY A 154 -8.47 7.29 -0.75
C GLY A 154 -9.75 8.10 -0.54
N ALA A 155 -9.69 9.40 -0.80
CA ALA A 155 -10.81 10.32 -0.64
C ALA A 155 -12.07 9.90 -1.43
N ARG A 156 -11.90 9.29 -2.60
CA ARG A 156 -13.01 8.82 -3.45
C ARG A 156 -13.65 7.52 -2.96
N THR A 157 -12.99 6.77 -2.08
CA THR A 157 -13.42 5.47 -1.58
C THR A 157 -13.70 5.46 -0.08
N THR A 158 -13.40 6.54 0.63
CA THR A 158 -13.63 6.68 2.08
C THR A 158 -15.12 6.53 2.47
N GLU A 159 -16.06 6.84 1.58
CA GLU A 159 -17.50 6.65 1.79
C GLU A 159 -17.98 5.24 1.42
N SER A 160 -17.19 4.46 0.69
CA SER A 160 -17.57 3.14 0.19
C SER A 160 -17.65 2.12 1.31
N GLN A 161 -18.80 1.46 1.46
CA GLN A 161 -18.98 0.35 2.40
C GLN A 161 -17.97 -0.76 2.15
N THR A 162 -17.78 -1.19 0.91
CA THR A 162 -16.83 -2.24 0.53
C THR A 162 -15.41 -1.92 1.00
N HIS A 163 -14.95 -0.67 0.86
CA HIS A 163 -13.61 -0.28 1.29
C HIS A 163 -13.47 -0.19 2.81
N ARG A 164 -14.54 0.19 3.53
CA ARG A 164 -14.55 0.19 5.00
C ARG A 164 -14.53 -1.25 5.55
N GLU A 165 -15.29 -2.15 4.95
CA GLU A 165 -15.29 -3.57 5.30
C GLU A 165 -13.94 -4.22 4.98
N MET A 166 -13.37 -3.98 3.78
CA MET A 166 -12.02 -4.41 3.42
C MET A 166 -11.02 -3.92 4.47
N ALA A 167 -11.05 -2.64 4.82
CA ALA A 167 -10.15 -2.06 5.81
C ALA A 167 -10.24 -2.77 7.17
N SER A 168 -11.45 -3.14 7.63
CA SER A 168 -11.63 -3.84 8.90
C SER A 168 -10.98 -5.23 8.94
N GLY A 169 -10.77 -5.86 7.79
CA GLY A 169 -10.14 -7.17 7.66
C GLY A 169 -8.62 -7.16 7.46
N LEU A 170 -8.01 -5.98 7.31
CA LEU A 170 -6.57 -5.86 7.07
C LEU A 170 -5.79 -5.81 8.39
N SER A 171 -4.57 -6.36 8.37
CA SER A 171 -3.72 -6.48 9.58
C SER A 171 -2.71 -5.34 9.78
N MET A 172 -2.60 -4.39 8.82
CA MET A 172 -1.75 -3.21 8.97
C MET A 172 -2.56 -1.99 9.46
N PRO A 173 -1.92 -0.99 10.07
CA PRO A 173 -2.53 0.31 10.34
C PRO A 173 -3.03 0.98 9.06
N ILE A 174 -4.20 1.64 9.14
CA ILE A 174 -4.89 2.21 8.00
C ILE A 174 -5.20 3.68 8.24
N GLY A 175 -4.91 4.53 7.24
CA GLY A 175 -5.29 5.93 7.22
C GLY A 175 -6.44 6.17 6.24
N PHE A 176 -7.55 6.72 6.72
CA PHE A 176 -8.62 7.18 5.85
C PHE A 176 -8.38 8.63 5.45
N LYS A 177 -8.39 8.91 4.17
CA LYS A 177 -8.33 10.29 3.67
C LYS A 177 -9.69 10.97 3.89
N ASN A 178 -9.68 12.28 4.14
CA ASN A 178 -10.90 13.09 4.16
C ASN A 178 -11.62 13.03 2.81
N GLY A 179 -12.89 13.41 2.78
CA GLY A 179 -13.70 13.46 1.57
C GLY A 179 -13.10 14.38 0.49
N THR A 180 -13.55 14.24 -0.76
CA THR A 180 -13.09 15.09 -1.88
C THR A 180 -13.48 16.56 -1.71
N ASP A 181 -14.48 16.85 -0.88
CA ASP A 181 -14.90 18.18 -0.43
C ASP A 181 -14.10 18.75 0.74
N GLY A 182 -13.14 17.97 1.26
CA GLY A 182 -12.35 18.32 2.44
C GLY A 182 -12.98 17.93 3.77
N SER A 183 -14.13 17.24 3.78
CA SER A 183 -14.84 16.84 4.99
C SER A 183 -14.06 15.83 5.84
N PHE A 184 -13.75 16.19 7.09
CA PHE A 184 -13.18 15.28 8.08
C PHE A 184 -14.20 14.30 8.66
N SER A 185 -15.47 14.66 8.72
CA SER A 185 -16.52 13.79 9.26
C SER A 185 -16.62 12.46 8.50
N THR A 186 -16.43 12.48 7.18
CA THR A 186 -16.38 11.30 6.33
C THR A 186 -15.27 10.33 6.76
N ALA A 187 -14.06 10.84 7.04
CA ALA A 187 -12.94 10.03 7.49
C ALA A 187 -13.17 9.48 8.91
N ILE A 188 -13.70 10.28 9.81
CA ILE A 188 -14.04 9.85 11.19
C ILE A 188 -15.08 8.73 11.16
N ASN A 189 -16.15 8.88 10.37
CA ASN A 189 -17.17 7.85 10.20
C ASN A 189 -16.58 6.56 9.60
N ALA A 190 -15.67 6.69 8.64
CA ALA A 190 -14.99 5.54 8.06
C ALA A 190 -14.13 4.80 9.08
N MET A 191 -13.37 5.52 9.92
CA MET A 191 -12.59 4.92 11.01
C MET A 191 -13.47 4.20 12.02
N GLN A 192 -14.60 4.81 12.44
CA GLN A 192 -15.54 4.18 13.35
C GLN A 192 -16.14 2.91 12.77
N SER A 193 -16.54 2.94 11.48
CA SER A 193 -17.06 1.76 10.79
C SER A 193 -16.01 0.65 10.70
N ALA A 194 -14.80 0.97 10.21
CA ALA A 194 -13.72 0.00 10.03
C ALA A 194 -13.15 -0.55 11.35
N SER A 195 -13.42 0.10 12.50
CA SER A 195 -13.03 -0.41 13.82
C SER A 195 -13.90 -1.57 14.32
N LYS A 196 -15.00 -1.87 13.64
CA LYS A 196 -15.89 -2.99 13.96
C LYS A 196 -15.60 -4.17 13.04
N SER A 197 -15.75 -5.38 13.56
CA SER A 197 -15.68 -6.58 12.74
C SER A 197 -16.91 -6.64 11.81
N HIS A 198 -16.66 -7.02 10.56
CA HIS A 198 -17.70 -7.27 9.57
C HIS A 198 -17.66 -8.75 9.17
N HIS A 199 -18.84 -9.33 8.87
CA HIS A 199 -19.02 -10.73 8.49
C HIS A 199 -19.38 -10.84 7.03
#